data_8fafd0ffe239faa0e432e73114ff0077
#
_entry.id   8fafd0ffe239faa0e432e73114ff0077
#
_cell.length_a   1.000
_cell.length_b   1.000
_cell.length_c   1.000
_cell.angle_alpha   90.00
_cell.angle_beta   90.00
_cell.angle_gamma   90.00
#
_symmetry.space_group_name_H-M   'P 1'
#
loop_
_entity.id
_entity.type
_entity.pdbx_description
1 polymer ?
#
loop_
_entity_poly.entity_id
_entity_poly.type
_entity_poly.pdbx_seq_one_letter_code
_entity_poly.pdbx_strand_id
1 'polypeptide(L)'
;MRIREANPEDAEALAWLSGQLGYPATAEATARRLREIIAHPVGAVYVAEMRDRTIAGTAHVLAEYSMMDEPGAYLAGLIVDESCRSQGIGSALLRAAETWAREHGLTRMRVNSNVIRERAHRFYLREGYVENKRQAVFFKPLT
;
A
#
# COMPACT_ATOMS: atom_id res chain seq x y z
N MET A 1 4.49 12.93 13.23
CA MET A 1 4.27 11.75 12.35
C MET A 1 5.61 11.19 11.90
N ARG A 2 5.73 9.89 11.96
CA ARG A 2 6.93 9.17 11.51
C ARG A 2 6.53 8.05 10.56
N ILE A 3 7.15 8.02 9.38
CA ILE A 3 6.98 6.91 8.44
C ILE A 3 8.11 5.91 8.71
N ARG A 4 7.74 4.66 8.98
CA ARG A 4 8.69 3.58 9.23
C ARG A 4 8.20 2.27 8.62
N GLU A 5 9.08 1.31 8.51
CA GLU A 5 8.66 -0.03 8.11
C GLU A 5 7.78 -0.67 9.18
N ALA A 6 6.79 -1.44 8.74
CA ALA A 6 5.90 -2.17 9.61
C ALA A 6 6.63 -3.38 10.23
N ASN A 7 6.17 -3.79 11.41
CA ASN A 7 6.59 -5.03 12.04
C ASN A 7 5.35 -5.81 12.50
N PRO A 8 5.48 -7.08 12.89
CA PRO A 8 4.31 -7.89 13.28
C PRO A 8 3.48 -7.33 14.43
N GLU A 9 4.06 -6.47 15.26
CA GLU A 9 3.34 -5.82 16.36
C GLU A 9 2.31 -4.80 15.84
N ASP A 10 2.43 -4.37 14.59
CA ASP A 10 1.46 -3.45 13.98
C ASP A 10 0.21 -4.17 13.44
N ALA A 11 0.14 -5.49 13.56
CA ALA A 11 -0.89 -6.28 12.90
C ALA A 11 -2.33 -5.90 13.28
N GLU A 12 -2.58 -5.59 14.55
CA GLU A 12 -3.91 -5.19 15.00
C GLU A 12 -4.36 -3.89 14.33
N ALA A 13 -3.48 -2.89 14.30
CA ALA A 13 -3.76 -1.61 13.64
C ALA A 13 -3.96 -1.79 12.13
N LEU A 14 -3.13 -2.60 11.49
CA LEU A 14 -3.24 -2.88 10.05
C LEU A 14 -4.52 -3.62 9.71
N ALA A 15 -4.94 -4.57 10.53
CA ALA A 15 -6.21 -5.27 10.35
C ALA A 15 -7.39 -4.30 10.43
N TRP A 16 -7.33 -3.35 11.37
CA TRP A 16 -8.34 -2.30 11.53
C TRP A 16 -8.44 -1.42 10.28
N LEU A 17 -7.30 -0.98 9.77
CA LEU A 17 -7.24 -0.17 8.56
C LEU A 17 -7.77 -0.92 7.34
N SER A 18 -7.41 -2.18 7.17
CA SER A 18 -7.94 -3.02 6.09
C SER A 18 -9.44 -3.13 6.12
N GLY A 19 -10.01 -3.25 7.33
CA GLY A 19 -11.46 -3.29 7.52
C GLY A 19 -12.16 -2.04 7.02
N GLN A 20 -11.56 -0.87 7.24
CA GLN A 20 -12.11 0.40 6.73
C GLN A 20 -12.18 0.43 5.20
N LEU A 21 -11.25 -0.25 4.53
CA LEU A 21 -11.21 -0.30 3.06
C LEU A 21 -12.16 -1.37 2.48
N GLY A 22 -12.81 -2.17 3.33
CA GLY A 22 -13.71 -3.24 2.89
C GLY A 22 -13.04 -4.61 2.78
N TYR A 23 -11.83 -4.77 3.33
CA TYR A 23 -11.09 -6.03 3.35
C TYR A 23 -10.87 -6.47 4.80
N PRO A 24 -11.93 -6.95 5.48
CA PRO A 24 -11.80 -7.35 6.87
C PRO A 24 -10.82 -8.50 7.05
N ALA A 25 -9.99 -8.40 8.09
CA ALA A 25 -9.03 -9.43 8.44
C ALA A 25 -8.85 -9.46 9.96
N THR A 26 -8.46 -10.62 10.50
CA THR A 26 -8.10 -10.71 11.90
C THR A 26 -6.67 -10.21 12.10
N ALA A 27 -6.34 -9.79 13.32
CA ALA A 27 -4.97 -9.43 13.67
C ALA A 27 -4.02 -10.61 13.46
N GLU A 28 -4.46 -11.84 13.76
CA GLU A 28 -3.66 -13.05 13.57
C GLU A 28 -3.34 -13.32 12.10
N ALA A 29 -4.34 -13.22 11.22
CA ALA A 29 -4.13 -13.39 9.79
C ALA A 29 -3.22 -12.30 9.23
N THR A 30 -3.42 -11.06 9.66
CA THR A 30 -2.59 -9.92 9.26
C THR A 30 -1.14 -10.09 9.70
N ALA A 31 -0.92 -10.55 10.94
CA ALA A 31 0.43 -10.81 11.45
C ALA A 31 1.14 -11.90 10.64
N ARG A 32 0.42 -12.98 10.30
CA ARG A 32 0.98 -14.06 9.47
C ARG A 32 1.38 -13.55 8.10
N ARG A 33 0.49 -12.81 7.44
CA ARG A 33 0.75 -12.23 6.10
C ARG A 33 1.92 -11.25 6.14
N LEU A 34 1.99 -10.44 7.18
CA LEU A 34 3.08 -9.48 7.34
C LEU A 34 4.43 -10.17 7.51
N ARG A 35 4.49 -11.25 8.30
CA ARG A 35 5.71 -12.04 8.43
C ARG A 35 6.16 -12.63 7.10
N GLU A 36 5.22 -13.11 6.29
CA GLU A 36 5.53 -13.63 4.95
C GLU A 36 6.08 -12.53 4.04
N ILE A 37 5.49 -11.35 4.06
CA ILE A 37 5.95 -10.20 3.27
C ILE A 37 7.36 -9.80 3.69
N ILE A 38 7.63 -9.70 4.99
CA ILE A 38 8.95 -9.31 5.52
C ILE A 38 10.01 -10.35 5.15
N ALA A 39 9.66 -11.64 5.12
CA ALA A 39 10.57 -12.71 4.75
C ALA A 39 10.93 -12.71 3.26
N HIS A 40 10.17 -12.02 2.42
CA HIS A 40 10.39 -11.95 0.97
C HIS A 40 10.78 -10.52 0.59
N PRO A 41 12.06 -10.25 0.31
CA PRO A 41 12.58 -8.87 0.16
C PRO A 41 12.18 -8.18 -1.15
N VAL A 42 11.16 -8.64 -1.85
CA VAL A 42 10.66 -8.04 -3.09
C VAL A 42 9.63 -6.93 -2.84
N GLY A 43 9.46 -6.53 -1.60
CA GLY A 43 8.51 -5.47 -1.24
C GLY A 43 8.79 -4.91 0.15
N ALA A 44 7.96 -3.94 0.52
CA ALA A 44 8.03 -3.32 1.84
C ALA A 44 6.63 -2.87 2.26
N VAL A 45 6.39 -2.87 3.57
CA VAL A 45 5.19 -2.29 4.16
C VAL A 45 5.63 -1.14 5.06
N TYR A 46 5.04 0.03 4.84
CA TYR A 46 5.27 1.22 5.66
C TYR A 46 4.05 1.55 6.48
N VAL A 47 4.27 2.12 7.65
CA VAL A 47 3.20 2.65 8.50
C VAL A 47 3.49 4.10 8.85
N ALA A 48 2.43 4.87 9.05
CA ALA A 48 2.50 6.23 9.56
C ALA A 48 2.17 6.19 11.05
N GLU A 49 3.20 6.32 11.88
CA GLU A 49 3.07 6.33 13.33
C GLU A 49 2.94 7.77 13.82
N MET A 50 1.90 8.03 14.56
CA MET A 50 1.64 9.35 15.14
C MET A 50 2.40 9.52 16.45
N ARG A 51 2.40 10.73 17.02
CA ARG A 51 3.12 11.03 18.27
C ARG A 51 2.65 10.20 19.46
N ASP A 52 1.37 9.85 19.49
CA ASP A 52 0.78 8.99 20.52
C ASP A 52 0.99 7.50 20.23
N ARG A 53 1.79 7.17 19.21
CA ARG A 53 2.12 5.82 18.74
C ARG A 53 0.98 5.08 18.04
N THR A 54 -0.14 5.72 17.79
CA THR A 54 -1.18 5.12 16.96
C THR A 54 -0.74 5.08 15.50
N ILE A 55 -1.21 4.09 14.77
CA ILE A 55 -0.94 3.93 13.35
C ILE A 55 -2.09 4.54 12.56
N ALA A 56 -1.80 5.61 11.82
CA ALA A 56 -2.81 6.36 11.08
C ALA A 56 -2.94 5.94 9.62
N GLY A 57 -2.02 5.12 9.13
CA GLY A 57 -2.08 4.68 7.74
C GLY A 57 -0.98 3.69 7.41
N THR A 58 -1.08 3.09 6.23
CA THR A 58 -0.11 2.11 5.74
C THR A 58 -0.01 2.14 4.22
N ALA A 59 1.16 1.77 3.71
CA ALA A 59 1.39 1.54 2.29
C ALA A 59 2.14 0.23 2.11
N HIS A 60 1.76 -0.54 1.09
CA HIS A 60 2.44 -1.78 0.73
C HIS A 60 2.90 -1.68 -0.72
N VAL A 61 4.18 -1.82 -0.95
CA VAL A 61 4.81 -1.73 -2.27
C VAL A 61 5.52 -3.04 -2.60
N LEU A 62 5.41 -3.46 -3.85
CA LEU A 62 6.03 -4.69 -4.38
C LEU A 62 6.84 -4.37 -5.62
N ALA A 63 7.93 -5.10 -5.82
CA ALA A 63 8.61 -5.13 -7.11
C ALA A 63 7.88 -6.09 -8.05
N GLU A 64 7.73 -5.69 -9.30
CA GLU A 64 7.12 -6.52 -10.35
C GLU A 64 8.12 -6.76 -11.47
N TYR A 65 8.28 -8.02 -11.82
CA TYR A 65 9.15 -8.46 -12.92
C TYR A 65 8.28 -9.15 -13.95
N SER A 66 8.38 -8.70 -15.20
CA SER A 66 7.65 -9.27 -16.32
C SER A 66 8.60 -9.36 -17.51
N MET A 67 8.44 -10.37 -18.33
CA MET A 67 9.24 -10.46 -19.55
C MET A 67 8.77 -9.47 -20.63
N MET A 68 7.63 -8.81 -20.41
CA MET A 68 7.02 -7.90 -21.40
C MET A 68 7.32 -6.43 -21.15
N ASP A 69 7.97 -6.09 -20.02
CA ASP A 69 8.21 -4.69 -19.65
C ASP A 69 9.40 -4.62 -18.67
N GLU A 70 9.94 -3.42 -18.52
CA GLU A 70 10.97 -3.16 -17.53
C GLU A 70 10.45 -3.39 -16.11
N PRO A 71 11.34 -3.74 -15.15
CA PRO A 71 10.92 -3.91 -13.77
C PRO A 71 10.29 -2.63 -13.22
N GLY A 72 9.14 -2.79 -12.59
CA GLY A 72 8.38 -1.70 -12.00
C GLY A 72 7.98 -2.01 -10.56
N ALA A 73 7.38 -1.04 -9.92
CA ALA A 73 6.80 -1.20 -8.59
C ALA A 73 5.29 -1.21 -8.69
N TYR A 74 4.67 -1.95 -7.77
CA TYR A 74 3.22 -2.00 -7.62
C TYR A 74 2.85 -1.55 -6.21
N LEU A 75 2.01 -0.53 -6.13
CA LEU A 75 1.42 -0.13 -4.86
C LEU A 75 0.23 -1.04 -4.58
N ALA A 76 0.46 -2.07 -3.77
CA ALA A 76 -0.54 -3.09 -3.47
C ALA A 76 -1.59 -2.61 -2.48
N GLY A 77 -1.29 -1.57 -1.70
CA GLY A 77 -2.24 -0.98 -0.76
C GLY A 77 -1.77 0.38 -0.29
N LEU A 78 -2.73 1.26 -0.07
CA LEU A 78 -2.52 2.56 0.55
C LEU A 78 -3.79 2.90 1.30
N ILE A 79 -3.72 2.96 2.61
CA ILE A 79 -4.88 3.20 3.46
C ILE A 79 -4.52 4.26 4.50
N VAL A 80 -5.39 5.26 4.65
CA VAL A 80 -5.29 6.25 5.73
C VAL A 80 -6.57 6.15 6.55
N ASP A 81 -6.42 6.14 7.87
CA ASP A 81 -7.54 6.15 8.81
C ASP A 81 -8.47 7.32 8.47
N GLU A 82 -9.77 7.05 8.37
CA GLU A 82 -10.76 8.05 8.01
C GLU A 82 -10.73 9.28 8.90
N SER A 83 -10.44 9.10 10.20
CA SER A 83 -10.34 10.20 11.16
C SER A 83 -9.07 11.05 10.97
N CYS A 84 -8.12 10.58 10.18
CA CYS A 84 -6.81 11.23 9.98
C CYS A 84 -6.62 11.74 8.54
N ARG A 85 -7.64 11.69 7.71
CA ARG A 85 -7.55 12.15 6.31
C ARG A 85 -7.28 13.65 6.21
N SER A 86 -6.71 14.06 5.08
CA SER A 86 -6.39 15.46 4.76
C SER A 86 -5.28 16.08 5.63
N GLN A 87 -4.40 15.24 6.19
CA GLN A 87 -3.23 15.67 6.97
C GLN A 87 -1.90 15.35 6.27
N GLY A 88 -1.94 14.99 4.99
CA GLY A 88 -0.73 14.66 4.23
C GLY A 88 -0.16 13.29 4.50
N ILE A 89 -0.85 12.43 5.23
CA ILE A 89 -0.39 11.09 5.60
C ILE A 89 -0.27 10.20 4.37
N GLY A 90 -1.29 10.20 3.50
CA GLY A 90 -1.28 9.43 2.27
C GLY A 90 -0.12 9.79 1.36
N SER A 91 0.13 11.09 1.19
CA SER A 91 1.26 11.57 0.38
C SER A 91 2.60 11.14 0.96
N ALA A 92 2.76 11.21 2.29
CA ALA A 92 3.99 10.79 2.95
C ALA A 92 4.25 9.29 2.78
N LEU A 93 3.22 8.47 2.93
CA LEU A 93 3.30 7.02 2.71
C LEU A 93 3.63 6.68 1.26
N LEU A 94 2.98 7.37 0.32
CA LEU A 94 3.23 7.17 -1.10
C LEU A 94 4.68 7.51 -1.46
N ARG A 95 5.21 8.62 -0.93
CA ARG A 95 6.61 8.99 -1.15
C ARG A 95 7.58 7.96 -0.59
N ALA A 96 7.29 7.37 0.57
CA ALA A 96 8.11 6.29 1.12
C ALA A 96 8.14 5.09 0.17
N ALA A 97 7.00 4.71 -0.37
CA ALA A 97 6.91 3.63 -1.36
C ALA A 97 7.67 3.97 -2.65
N GLU A 98 7.56 5.18 -3.14
CA GLU A 98 8.29 5.64 -4.33
C GLU A 98 9.79 5.67 -4.09
N THR A 99 10.23 6.10 -2.93
CA THR A 99 11.65 6.10 -2.56
C THR A 99 12.18 4.67 -2.53
N TRP A 100 11.45 3.76 -1.92
CA TRP A 100 11.80 2.34 -1.93
C TRP A 100 11.96 1.82 -3.36
N ALA A 101 11.04 2.14 -4.23
CA ALA A 101 11.08 1.71 -5.63
C ALA A 101 12.34 2.25 -6.34
N ARG A 102 12.66 3.53 -6.18
CA ARG A 102 13.85 4.14 -6.77
C ARG A 102 15.14 3.48 -6.26
N GLU A 103 15.20 3.21 -4.97
CA GLU A 103 16.37 2.55 -4.35
C GLU A 103 16.59 1.14 -4.85
N HIS A 104 15.53 0.50 -5.36
CA HIS A 104 15.60 -0.85 -5.93
C HIS A 104 15.69 -0.85 -7.45
N GLY A 105 15.97 0.31 -8.06
CA GLY A 105 16.14 0.43 -9.50
C GLY A 105 14.86 0.29 -10.32
N LEU A 106 13.70 0.43 -9.66
CA LEU A 106 12.41 0.33 -10.33
C LEU A 106 12.03 1.70 -10.89
N THR A 107 11.56 1.74 -12.13
CA THR A 107 11.45 3.00 -12.88
C THR A 107 10.02 3.54 -12.96
N ARG A 108 9.07 2.81 -12.44
CA ARG A 108 7.66 3.16 -12.55
C ARG A 108 6.89 2.62 -11.34
N MET A 109 5.88 3.36 -10.91
CA MET A 109 4.93 2.89 -9.90
C MET A 109 3.56 2.70 -10.54
N ARG A 110 2.98 1.53 -10.38
CA ARG A 110 1.64 1.21 -10.83
C ARG A 110 0.74 1.05 -9.61
N VAL A 111 -0.49 1.53 -9.70
CA VAL A 111 -1.52 1.29 -8.69
C VAL A 111 -2.81 0.93 -9.42
N ASN A 112 -3.54 -0.04 -8.89
CA ASN A 112 -4.89 -0.36 -9.35
C ASN A 112 -5.88 0.26 -8.39
N SER A 113 -6.82 1.05 -8.91
CA SER A 113 -7.90 1.63 -8.13
C SER A 113 -9.23 1.29 -8.77
N ASN A 114 -10.20 0.87 -7.96
CA ASN A 114 -11.54 0.59 -8.45
C ASN A 114 -12.09 1.86 -9.10
N VAL A 115 -12.70 1.71 -10.29
CA VAL A 115 -13.19 2.86 -11.08
C VAL A 115 -14.25 3.70 -10.37
N ILE A 116 -14.94 3.14 -9.38
CA ILE A 116 -15.94 3.88 -8.59
C ILE A 116 -15.34 4.70 -7.44
N ARG A 117 -14.04 4.57 -7.17
CA ARG A 117 -13.38 5.26 -6.05
C ARG A 117 -12.85 6.63 -6.48
N GLU A 118 -13.73 7.57 -6.69
CA GLU A 118 -13.40 8.90 -7.21
C GLU A 118 -12.40 9.66 -6.32
N ARG A 119 -12.52 9.54 -5.00
CA ARG A 119 -11.60 10.21 -4.06
C ARG A 119 -10.16 9.71 -4.23
N ALA A 120 -9.98 8.39 -4.37
CA ALA A 120 -8.68 7.79 -4.61
C ALA A 120 -8.11 8.24 -5.95
N HIS A 121 -8.94 8.29 -7.00
CA HIS A 121 -8.52 8.76 -8.32
C HIS A 121 -8.01 10.20 -8.27
N ARG A 122 -8.74 11.10 -7.60
CA ARG A 122 -8.31 12.50 -7.43
C ARG A 122 -6.97 12.58 -6.69
N PHE A 123 -6.80 11.75 -5.65
CA PHE A 123 -5.55 11.69 -4.90
C PHE A 123 -4.38 11.31 -5.80
N TYR A 124 -4.50 10.23 -6.58
CA TYR A 124 -3.41 9.78 -7.44
C TYR A 124 -3.09 10.78 -8.54
N LEU A 125 -4.09 11.39 -9.15
CA LEU A 125 -3.88 12.43 -10.15
C LEU A 125 -3.13 13.62 -9.56
N ARG A 126 -3.49 14.05 -8.36
CA ARG A 126 -2.80 15.14 -7.66
C ARG A 126 -1.34 14.79 -7.35
N GLU A 127 -1.07 13.52 -7.07
CA GLU A 127 0.28 13.04 -6.77
C GLU A 127 1.13 12.79 -8.03
N GLY A 128 0.60 13.11 -9.20
CA GLY A 128 1.34 13.01 -10.44
C GLY A 128 1.13 11.71 -11.23
N TYR A 129 0.21 10.88 -10.79
CA TYR A 129 -0.14 9.64 -11.50
C TYR A 129 -1.10 9.96 -12.64
N VAL A 130 -1.02 9.17 -13.69
CA VAL A 130 -1.87 9.31 -14.89
C VAL A 130 -2.59 7.97 -15.10
N GLU A 131 -3.88 8.03 -15.41
CA GLU A 131 -4.62 6.82 -15.75
C GLU A 131 -4.07 6.26 -17.06
N ASN A 132 -3.56 5.02 -17.01
CA ASN A 132 -2.98 4.35 -18.16
C ASN A 132 -4.04 3.53 -18.92
N LYS A 133 -4.81 2.72 -18.18
CA LYS A 133 -5.84 1.85 -18.78
C LYS A 133 -6.81 1.37 -17.71
N ARG A 134 -7.92 0.81 -18.17
CA ARG A 134 -8.91 0.14 -17.35
C ARG A 134 -8.91 -1.33 -17.71
N GLN A 135 -8.97 -2.20 -16.71
CA GLN A 135 -8.88 -3.64 -16.89
C GLN A 135 -9.95 -4.36 -16.11
N ALA A 136 -10.41 -5.49 -16.65
CA ALA A 136 -11.19 -6.45 -15.88
C ALA A 136 -10.20 -7.37 -15.15
N VAL A 137 -10.53 -7.74 -13.94
CA VAL A 137 -9.74 -8.67 -13.11
C VAL A 137 -10.52 -9.97 -12.97
N PHE A 138 -9.88 -11.08 -13.26
CA PHE A 138 -10.50 -12.40 -13.19
C PHE A 138 -9.84 -13.23 -12.11
N PHE A 139 -10.63 -13.91 -11.28
CA PHE A 139 -10.16 -14.81 -10.25
C PHE A 139 -10.63 -16.23 -10.50
N LYS A 140 -9.83 -17.18 -10.11
CA LYS A 140 -10.19 -18.59 -10.06
C LYS A 140 -9.57 -19.22 -8.82
N PRO A 141 -10.35 -19.75 -7.87
CA PRO A 141 -9.79 -20.52 -6.78
C PRO A 141 -9.05 -21.75 -7.31
N LEU A 142 -7.88 -22.03 -6.75
CA LEU A 142 -7.06 -23.17 -7.17
C LEU A 142 -7.10 -24.32 -6.17
N THR A 143 -7.85 -24.14 -5.08
CA THR A 143 -8.08 -25.19 -4.06
C THR A 143 -9.56 -25.39 -3.84
#